data_ba97e16977497847f2d306e1f7bf5c45
#
_entry.id   ba97e16977497847f2d306e1f7bf5c45
#
_cell.length_a   1.000
_cell.length_b   1.000
_cell.length_c   1.000
_cell.angle_alpha   90.00
_cell.angle_beta   90.00
_cell.angle_gamma   90.00
#
_symmetry.space_group_name_H-M   'P 1'
#
loop_
_entity.id
_entity.type
_entity.pdbx_description
1 polymer ?
#
loop_
_entity_poly.entity_id
_entity_poly.type
_entity_poly.pdbx_seq_one_letter_code
_entity_poly.pdbx_strand_id
1 'polypeptide(L)'
;KIPENVSYDDAAAASMTLLTSWHMLVGRAKITPGQTVLIMGGGSGVGSFGIQIAKLYNCDVIATASPDKLDKCLELGADFAVDHRKEDWHKEVRAITKELAKKKGEAPGIDVSFDHIGETHWNKQLTLLKYGATLVSCGATTGYDAKTDLRHVFFKGTNILGSTQGTKAELEQGLYWMGQGKIKAAIDSTYSFEQAAEAHTKMLTGKGLFGKILLKPEGA
;
A
#
# COMPACT_ATOMS: atom_id res chain seq x y z
N LYS A 1 -7.14 16.06 -16.96
CA LYS A 1 -5.91 16.77 -17.38
C LYS A 1 -4.87 16.57 -16.29
N ILE A 2 -3.59 16.30 -16.68
CA ILE A 2 -2.48 16.24 -15.75
C ILE A 2 -2.23 17.65 -15.19
N PRO A 3 -2.04 17.85 -13.88
CA PRO A 3 -1.64 19.14 -13.31
C PRO A 3 -0.32 19.64 -13.92
N GLU A 4 -0.16 20.96 -14.07
CA GLU A 4 0.99 21.56 -14.76
C GLU A 4 2.37 21.26 -14.14
N ASN A 5 2.38 21.06 -12.84
CA ASN A 5 3.58 20.72 -12.07
C ASN A 5 3.79 19.22 -11.86
N VAL A 6 2.99 18.36 -12.48
CA VAL A 6 3.17 16.89 -12.47
C VAL A 6 3.77 16.47 -13.80
N SER A 7 4.94 15.86 -13.76
CA SER A 7 5.64 15.36 -14.95
C SER A 7 4.86 14.23 -15.64
N TYR A 8 5.13 14.00 -16.92
CA TYR A 8 4.59 12.82 -17.61
C TYR A 8 5.06 11.51 -16.97
N ASP A 9 6.28 11.47 -16.45
CA ASP A 9 6.82 10.31 -15.73
C ASP A 9 6.01 10.00 -14.47
N ASP A 10 5.79 11.04 -13.64
CA ASP A 10 4.97 10.87 -12.43
C ASP A 10 3.54 10.47 -12.76
N ALA A 11 2.94 11.07 -13.78
CA ALA A 11 1.60 10.74 -14.22
C ALA A 11 1.49 9.30 -14.75
N ALA A 12 2.48 8.85 -15.53
CA ALA A 12 2.55 7.48 -16.03
C ALA A 12 2.70 6.47 -14.89
N ALA A 13 3.61 6.74 -13.95
CA ALA A 13 3.81 5.91 -12.76
C ALA A 13 2.56 5.84 -11.87
N ALA A 14 1.78 6.94 -11.81
CA ALA A 14 0.62 7.09 -10.95
C ALA A 14 -0.67 6.48 -11.53
N SER A 15 -0.86 6.50 -12.84
CA SER A 15 -2.15 6.29 -13.51
C SER A 15 -2.96 5.10 -12.99
N MET A 16 -2.34 3.94 -12.81
CA MET A 16 -2.98 2.73 -12.29
C MET A 16 -2.82 2.63 -10.76
N THR A 17 -1.62 2.84 -10.25
CA THR A 17 -1.27 2.51 -8.87
C THR A 17 -1.81 3.52 -7.86
N LEU A 18 -1.80 4.82 -8.19
CA LEU A 18 -2.45 5.86 -7.39
C LEU A 18 -3.97 5.66 -7.36
N LEU A 19 -4.58 5.42 -8.53
CA LEU A 19 -6.02 5.20 -8.65
C LEU A 19 -6.46 4.00 -7.80
N THR A 20 -5.76 2.86 -7.92
CA THR A 20 -6.04 1.66 -7.15
C THR A 20 -5.93 1.92 -5.65
N SER A 21 -4.84 2.57 -5.21
CA SER A 21 -4.61 2.84 -3.78
C SER A 21 -5.63 3.84 -3.22
N TRP A 22 -6.00 4.84 -4.00
CA TRP A 22 -7.05 5.79 -3.64
C TRP A 22 -8.40 5.09 -3.47
N HIS A 23 -8.80 4.29 -4.47
CA HIS A 23 -10.04 3.55 -4.39
C HIS A 23 -10.09 2.59 -3.21
N MET A 24 -9.00 1.85 -2.94
CA MET A 24 -8.92 0.94 -1.80
C MET A 24 -9.12 1.66 -0.47
N LEU A 25 -8.36 2.72 -0.23
CA LEU A 25 -8.34 3.40 1.07
C LEU A 25 -9.51 4.37 1.25
N VAL A 26 -9.79 5.19 0.24
CA VAL A 26 -10.81 6.25 0.33
C VAL A 26 -12.17 5.75 -0.12
N GLY A 27 -12.25 5.13 -1.29
CA GLY A 27 -13.51 4.66 -1.86
C GLY A 27 -14.09 3.46 -1.12
N ARG A 28 -13.26 2.47 -0.82
CA ARG A 28 -13.70 1.18 -0.27
C ARG A 28 -13.59 1.12 1.25
N ALA A 29 -12.39 1.28 1.79
CA ALA A 29 -12.15 1.19 3.23
C ALA A 29 -12.64 2.44 4.00
N LYS A 30 -12.78 3.58 3.31
CA LYS A 30 -13.26 4.86 3.88
C LYS A 30 -12.45 5.27 5.11
N ILE A 31 -11.13 5.29 4.95
CA ILE A 31 -10.22 5.63 6.06
C ILE A 31 -10.53 6.99 6.67
N THR A 32 -10.35 7.09 7.98
CA THR A 32 -10.58 8.30 8.77
C THR A 32 -9.35 8.66 9.60
N PRO A 33 -9.16 9.94 9.96
CA PRO A 33 -8.05 10.37 10.80
C PRO A 33 -7.95 9.58 12.11
N GLY A 34 -6.72 9.28 12.52
CA GLY A 34 -6.42 8.56 13.75
C GLY A 34 -6.45 7.04 13.64
N GLN A 35 -6.94 6.48 12.56
CA GLN A 35 -6.90 5.03 12.33
C GLN A 35 -5.47 4.52 12.16
N THR A 36 -5.23 3.27 12.56
CA THR A 36 -3.98 2.54 12.27
C THR A 36 -4.14 1.71 11.01
N VAL A 37 -3.37 2.02 9.98
CA VAL A 37 -3.41 1.38 8.67
C VAL A 37 -2.17 0.52 8.46
N LEU A 38 -2.36 -0.75 8.14
CA LEU A 38 -1.30 -1.67 7.73
C LEU A 38 -1.23 -1.70 6.20
N ILE A 39 -0.10 -1.30 5.63
CA ILE A 39 0.17 -1.36 4.19
C ILE A 39 1.05 -2.57 3.90
N MET A 40 0.48 -3.59 3.30
CA MET A 40 1.25 -4.74 2.82
C MET A 40 2.02 -4.38 1.57
N GLY A 41 3.31 -4.76 1.51
CA GLY A 41 4.15 -4.51 0.33
C GLY A 41 4.37 -3.03 0.03
N GLY A 42 4.73 -2.23 1.03
CA GLY A 42 4.95 -0.78 0.94
C GLY A 42 5.95 -0.35 -0.15
N GLY A 43 6.89 -1.22 -0.53
CA GLY A 43 7.85 -0.96 -1.62
C GLY A 43 7.30 -1.18 -3.04
N SER A 44 6.06 -1.60 -3.20
CA SER A 44 5.40 -1.72 -4.50
C SER A 44 4.83 -0.38 -4.98
N GLY A 45 4.48 -0.28 -6.26
CA GLY A 45 3.82 0.92 -6.79
C GLY A 45 2.50 1.23 -6.09
N VAL A 46 1.69 0.21 -5.76
CA VAL A 46 0.42 0.37 -5.03
C VAL A 46 0.69 0.72 -3.57
N GLY A 47 1.61 -0.01 -2.91
CA GLY A 47 1.94 0.23 -1.51
C GLY A 47 2.56 1.60 -1.24
N SER A 48 3.42 2.09 -2.15
CA SER A 48 4.06 3.41 -2.02
C SER A 48 3.04 4.57 -2.04
N PHE A 49 1.99 4.47 -2.86
CA PHE A 49 0.87 5.40 -2.82
C PHE A 49 -0.02 5.17 -1.59
N GLY A 50 -0.24 3.91 -1.21
CA GLY A 50 -1.02 3.57 -0.01
C GLY A 50 -0.49 4.23 1.26
N ILE A 51 0.85 4.21 1.47
CA ILE A 51 1.52 4.91 2.58
C ILE A 51 1.16 6.40 2.56
N GLN A 52 1.39 7.07 1.43
CA GLN A 52 1.23 8.52 1.32
C GLN A 52 -0.25 8.96 1.46
N ILE A 53 -1.19 8.19 0.89
CA ILE A 53 -2.62 8.45 1.01
C ILE A 53 -3.07 8.30 2.47
N ALA A 54 -2.65 7.22 3.16
CA ALA A 54 -2.99 7.05 4.57
C ALA A 54 -2.43 8.18 5.44
N LYS A 55 -1.21 8.65 5.17
CA LYS A 55 -0.63 9.83 5.84
C LYS A 55 -1.37 11.12 5.52
N LEU A 56 -1.82 11.31 4.28
CA LEU A 56 -2.64 12.47 3.90
C LEU A 56 -3.95 12.54 4.71
N TYR A 57 -4.49 11.39 5.10
CA TYR A 57 -5.67 11.27 5.95
C TYR A 57 -5.35 11.24 7.45
N ASN A 58 -4.11 11.57 7.86
CA ASN A 58 -3.67 11.59 9.25
C ASN A 58 -3.85 10.23 9.97
N CYS A 59 -3.59 9.13 9.28
CA CYS A 59 -3.54 7.80 9.87
C CYS A 59 -2.15 7.50 10.44
N ASP A 60 -2.06 6.60 11.42
CA ASP A 60 -0.81 5.91 11.74
C ASP A 60 -0.57 4.81 10.72
N VAL A 61 0.61 4.80 10.11
CA VAL A 61 0.92 3.90 9.02
C VAL A 61 2.03 2.93 9.40
N ILE A 62 1.71 1.64 9.35
CA ILE A 62 2.67 0.55 9.46
C ILE A 62 2.82 -0.06 8.06
N ALA A 63 3.99 0.06 7.45
CA ALA A 63 4.28 -0.56 6.16
C ALA A 63 5.04 -1.87 6.35
N THR A 64 4.75 -2.88 5.52
CA THR A 64 5.60 -4.06 5.42
C THR A 64 6.36 -4.06 4.11
N ALA A 65 7.63 -4.45 4.14
CA ALA A 65 8.47 -4.55 2.95
C ALA A 65 9.60 -5.56 3.16
N SER A 66 10.40 -5.84 2.14
CA SER A 66 11.67 -6.52 2.30
C SER A 66 12.71 -5.59 2.96
N PRO A 67 13.75 -6.12 3.64
CA PRO A 67 14.71 -5.34 4.42
C PRO A 67 15.34 -4.17 3.67
N ASP A 68 15.66 -4.37 2.40
CA ASP A 68 16.28 -3.39 1.50
C ASP A 68 15.37 -2.20 1.13
N LYS A 69 14.10 -2.22 1.56
CA LYS A 69 13.06 -1.23 1.22
C LYS A 69 12.44 -0.54 2.43
N LEU A 70 12.81 -0.94 3.65
CA LEU A 70 12.19 -0.42 4.87
C LEU A 70 12.41 1.08 5.02
N ASP A 71 13.65 1.55 4.86
CA ASP A 71 13.99 2.97 4.99
C ASP A 71 13.22 3.83 4.00
N LYS A 72 13.08 3.36 2.75
CA LYS A 72 12.29 4.07 1.73
C LYS A 72 10.80 4.13 2.07
N CYS A 73 10.25 3.14 2.78
CA CYS A 73 8.87 3.23 3.28
C CYS A 73 8.74 4.32 4.36
N LEU A 74 9.72 4.44 5.25
CA LEU A 74 9.77 5.52 6.25
C LEU A 74 9.92 6.89 5.59
N GLU A 75 10.77 7.03 4.57
CA GLU A 75 10.94 8.26 3.78
C GLU A 75 9.65 8.69 3.07
N LEU A 76 8.79 7.75 2.68
CA LEU A 76 7.46 8.04 2.13
C LEU A 76 6.42 8.44 3.19
N GLY A 77 6.80 8.40 4.46
CA GLY A 77 5.99 8.83 5.58
C GLY A 77 5.36 7.71 6.41
N ALA A 78 5.70 6.43 6.20
CA ALA A 78 5.29 5.38 7.13
C ALA A 78 5.86 5.66 8.52
N ASP A 79 5.05 5.51 9.57
CA ASP A 79 5.50 5.70 10.95
C ASP A 79 6.35 4.52 11.43
N PHE A 80 6.08 3.34 10.86
CA PHE A 80 6.81 2.10 11.14
C PHE A 80 6.97 1.28 9.87
N ALA A 81 8.09 0.58 9.75
CA ALA A 81 8.35 -0.33 8.64
C ALA A 81 8.82 -1.69 9.18
N VAL A 82 8.20 -2.78 8.74
CA VAL A 82 8.37 -4.13 9.26
C VAL A 82 8.77 -5.08 8.14
N ASP A 83 9.79 -5.92 8.40
CA ASP A 83 10.24 -6.94 7.45
C ASP A 83 9.26 -8.13 7.38
N HIS A 84 8.47 -8.20 6.31
CA HIS A 84 7.50 -9.28 6.09
C HIS A 84 8.12 -10.64 5.71
N ARG A 85 9.43 -10.71 5.47
CA ARG A 85 10.12 -11.99 5.22
C ARG A 85 10.34 -12.77 6.50
N LYS A 86 10.36 -12.12 7.67
CA LYS A 86 10.39 -12.78 8.96
C LYS A 86 9.10 -13.59 9.17
N GLU A 87 9.21 -14.80 9.66
CA GLU A 87 8.03 -15.63 9.92
C GLU A 87 7.07 -14.98 10.92
N ASP A 88 7.61 -14.26 11.88
CA ASP A 88 6.87 -13.65 12.99
C ASP A 88 6.65 -12.12 12.85
N TRP A 89 6.77 -11.57 11.63
CA TRP A 89 6.55 -10.16 11.35
C TRP A 89 5.25 -9.61 11.97
N HIS A 90 4.20 -10.42 12.01
CA HIS A 90 2.92 -10.05 12.58
C HIS A 90 2.96 -9.83 14.10
N LYS A 91 3.93 -10.43 14.81
CA LYS A 91 4.15 -10.17 16.23
C LYS A 91 4.77 -8.79 16.45
N GLU A 92 5.66 -8.37 15.55
CA GLU A 92 6.25 -7.02 15.55
C GLU A 92 5.17 -5.96 15.31
N VAL A 93 4.31 -6.16 14.30
CA VAL A 93 3.14 -5.29 14.07
C VAL A 93 2.24 -5.24 15.31
N ARG A 94 1.97 -6.37 15.95
CA ARG A 94 1.17 -6.42 17.18
C ARG A 94 1.81 -5.65 18.34
N ALA A 95 3.11 -5.67 18.48
CA ALA A 95 3.84 -4.89 19.49
C ALA A 95 3.69 -3.39 19.21
N ILE A 96 3.89 -2.96 17.96
CA ILE A 96 3.69 -1.57 17.54
C ILE A 96 2.26 -1.11 17.84
N THR A 97 1.25 -1.90 17.47
CA THR A 97 -0.15 -1.51 17.73
C THR A 97 -0.49 -1.42 19.22
N LYS A 98 0.15 -2.19 20.10
CA LYS A 98 0.01 -2.07 21.55
C LYS A 98 0.56 -0.72 22.07
N GLU A 99 1.70 -0.30 21.57
CA GLU A 99 2.30 0.99 21.93
C GLU A 99 1.45 2.17 21.45
N LEU A 100 0.95 2.10 20.20
CA LEU A 100 0.04 3.10 19.67
C LEU A 100 -1.27 3.18 20.49
N ALA A 101 -1.86 2.03 20.78
CA ALA A 101 -3.10 1.94 21.57
C ALA A 101 -2.93 2.53 22.98
N LYS A 102 -1.80 2.26 23.65
CA LYS A 102 -1.47 2.84 24.95
C LYS A 102 -1.41 4.37 24.92
N LYS A 103 -0.80 4.94 23.86
CA LYS A 103 -0.73 6.38 23.67
C LYS A 103 -2.09 7.02 23.42
N LYS A 104 -2.97 6.32 22.72
CA LYS A 104 -4.31 6.81 22.32
C LYS A 104 -5.43 6.49 23.34
N GLY A 105 -5.20 5.58 24.28
CA GLY A 105 -6.25 5.08 25.17
C GLY A 105 -7.26 4.16 24.46
N GLU A 106 -6.83 3.40 23.43
CA GLU A 106 -7.67 2.56 22.59
C GLU A 106 -7.31 1.08 22.71
N ALA A 107 -8.11 0.22 22.05
CA ALA A 107 -7.78 -1.19 21.90
C ALA A 107 -6.65 -1.39 20.86
N PRO A 108 -5.69 -2.30 21.11
CA PRO A 108 -4.62 -2.58 20.15
C PRO A 108 -5.13 -3.33 18.91
N GLY A 109 -4.49 -3.08 17.78
CA GLY A 109 -4.78 -3.75 16.51
C GLY A 109 -4.79 -2.76 15.35
N ILE A 110 -5.14 -3.28 14.19
CA ILE A 110 -5.20 -2.57 12.91
C ILE A 110 -6.65 -2.22 12.60
N ASP A 111 -6.92 -0.98 12.21
CA ASP A 111 -8.25 -0.54 11.76
C ASP A 111 -8.47 -0.88 10.29
N VAL A 112 -7.44 -0.70 9.45
CA VAL A 112 -7.51 -1.05 8.02
C VAL A 112 -6.25 -1.78 7.59
N SER A 113 -6.41 -2.99 7.02
CA SER A 113 -5.34 -3.70 6.32
C SER A 113 -5.50 -3.55 4.82
N PHE A 114 -4.50 -2.96 4.19
CA PHE A 114 -4.40 -2.74 2.74
C PHE A 114 -3.58 -3.86 2.11
N ASP A 115 -4.24 -4.74 1.37
CA ASP A 115 -3.65 -5.95 0.83
C ASP A 115 -3.68 -6.00 -0.70
N HIS A 116 -2.58 -6.47 -1.28
CA HIS A 116 -2.46 -6.89 -2.67
C HIS A 116 -1.58 -8.13 -2.81
N ILE A 117 -1.17 -8.69 -1.67
CA ILE A 117 -0.26 -9.84 -1.59
C ILE A 117 -1.03 -11.15 -1.69
N GLY A 118 -2.12 -11.28 -0.95
CA GLY A 118 -2.98 -12.46 -0.96
C GLY A 118 -2.51 -13.56 -0.03
N GLU A 119 -2.48 -14.81 -0.51
CA GLU A 119 -2.44 -16.06 0.23
C GLU A 119 -1.40 -16.10 1.35
N THR A 120 -0.13 -15.77 1.06
CA THR A 120 0.99 -15.97 1.99
C THR A 120 0.82 -15.25 3.34
N HIS A 121 0.19 -14.07 3.33
CA HIS A 121 0.06 -13.23 4.53
C HIS A 121 -1.38 -13.03 5.00
N TRP A 122 -2.36 -13.53 4.26
CA TRP A 122 -3.78 -13.30 4.48
C TRP A 122 -4.23 -13.56 5.91
N ASN A 123 -4.03 -14.79 6.39
CA ASN A 123 -4.51 -15.16 7.73
C ASN A 123 -3.81 -14.38 8.85
N LYS A 124 -2.52 -14.07 8.69
CA LYS A 124 -1.78 -13.25 9.66
C LYS A 124 -2.37 -11.84 9.76
N GLN A 125 -2.77 -11.24 8.63
CA GLN A 125 -3.43 -9.93 8.61
C GLN A 125 -4.76 -9.96 9.38
N LEU A 126 -5.62 -10.97 9.16
CA LEU A 126 -6.88 -11.11 9.89
C LEU A 126 -6.70 -11.18 11.41
N THR A 127 -5.62 -11.82 11.88
CA THR A 127 -5.34 -11.89 13.33
C THR A 127 -5.02 -10.54 13.95
N LEU A 128 -4.53 -9.58 13.16
CA LEU A 128 -4.10 -8.25 13.60
C LEU A 128 -5.25 -7.24 13.68
N LEU A 129 -6.38 -7.52 13.04
CA LEU A 129 -7.50 -6.58 12.95
C LEU A 129 -8.19 -6.37 14.29
N LYS A 130 -8.59 -5.12 14.58
CA LYS A 130 -9.50 -4.75 15.67
C LYS A 130 -10.92 -5.30 15.41
N TYR A 131 -11.80 -5.14 16.39
CA TYR A 131 -13.24 -5.35 16.18
C TYR A 131 -13.79 -4.31 15.19
N GLY A 132 -14.62 -4.74 14.23
CA GLY A 132 -15.19 -3.90 13.19
C GLY A 132 -14.20 -3.42 12.11
N ALA A 133 -12.94 -3.85 12.18
CA ALA A 133 -11.89 -3.43 11.25
C ALA A 133 -12.10 -3.98 9.83
N THR A 134 -11.37 -3.40 8.89
CA THR A 134 -11.50 -3.70 7.46
C THR A 134 -10.19 -4.27 6.88
N LEU A 135 -10.30 -5.37 6.14
CA LEU A 135 -9.27 -5.80 5.20
C LEU A 135 -9.78 -5.50 3.79
N VAL A 136 -9.04 -4.68 3.04
CA VAL A 136 -9.33 -4.36 1.64
C VAL A 136 -8.24 -4.93 0.75
N SER A 137 -8.63 -5.72 -0.27
CA SER A 137 -7.67 -6.36 -1.19
C SER A 137 -7.98 -6.06 -2.65
N CYS A 138 -6.93 -5.80 -3.42
CA CYS A 138 -6.97 -5.60 -4.87
C CYS A 138 -6.12 -6.59 -5.65
N GLY A 139 -5.57 -7.61 -5.01
CA GLY A 139 -4.68 -8.52 -5.69
C GLY A 139 -4.39 -9.80 -4.92
N ALA A 140 -3.80 -10.75 -5.63
CA ALA A 140 -3.44 -12.08 -5.14
C ALA A 140 -2.05 -12.47 -5.67
N THR A 141 -1.05 -11.62 -5.45
CA THR A 141 0.30 -11.77 -6.02
C THR A 141 0.98 -13.09 -5.62
N THR A 142 0.70 -13.59 -4.39
CA THR A 142 1.30 -14.83 -3.87
C THR A 142 0.37 -16.04 -3.97
N GLY A 143 -0.83 -15.87 -4.50
CA GLY A 143 -1.83 -16.92 -4.64
C GLY A 143 -3.23 -16.43 -4.24
N TYR A 144 -4.23 -17.13 -4.79
CA TYR A 144 -5.66 -16.79 -4.62
C TYR A 144 -6.38 -17.70 -3.62
N ASP A 145 -5.80 -18.83 -3.26
CA ASP A 145 -6.43 -19.83 -2.38
C ASP A 145 -6.10 -19.56 -0.89
N ALA A 146 -6.43 -18.35 -0.46
CA ALA A 146 -6.16 -17.92 0.90
C ALA A 146 -7.17 -18.50 1.90
N LYS A 147 -6.70 -19.29 2.86
CA LYS A 147 -7.53 -19.83 3.94
C LYS A 147 -7.95 -18.70 4.89
N THR A 148 -9.26 -18.57 5.08
CA THR A 148 -9.87 -17.61 6.01
C THR A 148 -10.42 -18.35 7.23
N ASP A 149 -9.89 -18.06 8.41
CA ASP A 149 -10.52 -18.50 9.66
C ASP A 149 -11.75 -17.62 9.94
N LEU A 150 -12.92 -18.18 9.68
CA LEU A 150 -14.20 -17.48 9.83
C LEU A 150 -14.45 -16.96 11.25
N ARG A 151 -13.79 -17.53 12.26
CA ARG A 151 -13.88 -17.02 13.64
C ARG A 151 -13.36 -15.60 13.73
N HIS A 152 -12.28 -15.25 13.03
CA HIS A 152 -11.81 -13.87 12.97
C HIS A 152 -12.80 -12.93 12.28
N VAL A 153 -13.60 -13.44 11.34
CA VAL A 153 -14.58 -12.64 10.62
C VAL A 153 -15.79 -12.36 11.51
N PHE A 154 -16.47 -13.40 12.02
CA PHE A 154 -17.74 -13.18 12.72
C PHE A 154 -17.56 -12.68 14.17
N PHE A 155 -16.60 -13.18 14.94
CA PHE A 155 -16.37 -12.69 16.31
C PHE A 155 -15.93 -11.23 16.35
N LYS A 156 -15.11 -10.80 15.41
CA LYS A 156 -14.63 -9.41 15.36
C LYS A 156 -15.53 -8.49 14.53
N GLY A 157 -16.51 -9.03 13.80
CA GLY A 157 -17.30 -8.23 12.84
C GLY A 157 -16.45 -7.64 11.73
N THR A 158 -15.42 -8.37 11.28
CA THR A 158 -14.45 -7.88 10.29
C THR A 158 -15.09 -7.72 8.93
N ASN A 159 -14.79 -6.61 8.26
CA ASN A 159 -15.14 -6.39 6.86
C ASN A 159 -14.02 -6.88 5.95
N ILE A 160 -14.36 -7.72 4.96
CA ILE A 160 -13.43 -8.13 3.89
C ILE A 160 -13.97 -7.53 2.60
N LEU A 161 -13.23 -6.59 2.03
CA LEU A 161 -13.65 -5.82 0.86
C LEU A 161 -12.75 -6.12 -0.33
N GLY A 162 -13.36 -6.46 -1.45
CA GLY A 162 -12.68 -6.47 -2.74
C GLY A 162 -12.58 -5.06 -3.32
N SER A 163 -11.51 -4.81 -4.05
CA SER A 163 -11.27 -3.58 -4.79
C SER A 163 -10.61 -3.88 -6.12
N THR A 164 -11.02 -3.17 -7.15
CA THR A 164 -10.34 -3.15 -8.45
C THR A 164 -10.19 -1.70 -8.85
N GLN A 165 -9.22 -1.34 -9.63
CA GLN A 165 -8.99 0.03 -10.12
C GLN A 165 -9.71 1.14 -9.28
N GLY A 166 -10.49 2.00 -9.95
CA GLY A 166 -11.28 3.06 -9.35
C GLY A 166 -11.98 3.90 -10.43
N THR A 167 -12.59 5.01 -10.02
CA THR A 167 -13.32 5.91 -10.90
C THR A 167 -12.42 7.03 -11.43
N LYS A 168 -12.83 7.67 -12.54
CA LYS A 168 -12.14 8.84 -13.05
C LYS A 168 -12.07 9.97 -12.02
N ALA A 169 -13.13 10.18 -11.24
CA ALA A 169 -13.17 11.20 -10.20
C ALA A 169 -12.13 10.95 -9.10
N GLU A 170 -11.92 9.69 -8.72
CA GLU A 170 -10.89 9.32 -7.74
C GLU A 170 -9.47 9.53 -8.30
N LEU A 171 -9.25 9.25 -9.58
CA LEU A 171 -7.98 9.58 -10.23
C LEU A 171 -7.73 11.09 -10.23
N GLU A 172 -8.75 11.89 -10.55
CA GLU A 172 -8.65 13.36 -10.54
C GLU A 172 -8.33 13.88 -9.13
N GLN A 173 -8.92 13.32 -8.08
CA GLN A 173 -8.57 13.64 -6.69
C GLN A 173 -7.12 13.30 -6.35
N GLY A 174 -6.66 12.10 -6.71
CA GLY A 174 -5.27 11.70 -6.48
C GLY A 174 -4.27 12.60 -7.21
N LEU A 175 -4.53 12.91 -8.48
CA LEU A 175 -3.72 13.83 -9.28
C LEU A 175 -3.72 15.26 -8.73
N TYR A 176 -4.85 15.73 -8.17
CA TYR A 176 -4.90 17.02 -7.48
C TYR A 176 -3.87 17.06 -6.33
N TRP A 177 -3.82 16.03 -5.48
CA TRP A 177 -2.87 15.99 -4.37
C TRP A 177 -1.41 15.82 -4.83
N MET A 178 -1.18 15.17 -5.97
CA MET A 178 0.14 15.20 -6.63
C MET A 178 0.49 16.63 -7.06
N GLY A 179 -0.44 17.34 -7.69
CA GLY A 179 -0.28 18.76 -8.05
C GLY A 179 -0.03 19.66 -6.84
N GLN A 180 -0.54 19.33 -5.66
CA GLN A 180 -0.24 20.03 -4.42
C GLN A 180 1.11 19.60 -3.77
N GLY A 181 1.85 18.69 -4.40
CA GLY A 181 3.11 18.17 -3.88
C GLY A 181 2.99 17.32 -2.61
N LYS A 182 1.77 16.86 -2.29
CA LYS A 182 1.50 16.05 -1.08
C LYS A 182 1.68 14.55 -1.32
N ILE A 183 1.60 14.12 -2.54
CA ILE A 183 1.80 12.74 -3.00
C ILE A 183 2.74 12.79 -4.19
N LYS A 184 3.70 11.88 -4.27
CA LYS A 184 4.65 11.75 -5.38
C LYS A 184 4.79 10.30 -5.82
N ALA A 185 5.09 10.08 -7.10
CA ALA A 185 5.38 8.75 -7.59
C ALA A 185 6.75 8.26 -7.08
N ALA A 186 6.80 7.01 -6.65
CA ALA A 186 8.07 6.34 -6.42
C ALA A 186 8.49 5.67 -7.74
N ILE A 187 9.45 6.26 -8.43
CA ILE A 187 10.01 5.74 -9.68
C ILE A 187 11.37 5.14 -9.37
N ASP A 188 11.51 3.84 -9.61
CA ASP A 188 12.75 3.10 -9.38
C ASP A 188 13.75 3.33 -10.49
N SER A 189 13.31 3.19 -11.73
CA SER A 189 14.15 3.30 -12.92
C SER A 189 13.33 3.57 -14.18
N THR A 190 14.00 4.14 -15.18
CA THR A 190 13.44 4.41 -16.50
C THR A 190 14.31 3.74 -17.54
N TYR A 191 13.70 3.09 -18.52
CA TYR A 191 14.31 2.39 -19.63
C TYR A 191 13.75 2.89 -20.96
N SER A 192 14.49 2.73 -22.06
CA SER A 192 13.93 2.91 -23.40
C SER A 192 13.03 1.73 -23.78
N PHE A 193 12.24 1.86 -24.83
CA PHE A 193 11.44 0.74 -25.33
C PHE A 193 12.29 -0.44 -25.79
N GLU A 194 13.49 -0.19 -26.33
CA GLU A 194 14.46 -1.21 -26.76
C GLU A 194 14.98 -2.02 -25.57
N GLN A 195 15.01 -1.40 -24.38
CA GLN A 195 15.43 -2.02 -23.12
C GLN A 195 14.28 -2.70 -22.36
N ALA A 196 13.12 -2.87 -22.97
CA ALA A 196 11.96 -3.48 -22.30
C ALA A 196 12.25 -4.85 -21.68
N ALA A 197 13.09 -5.68 -22.34
CA ALA A 197 13.49 -6.99 -21.81
C ALA A 197 14.29 -6.88 -20.50
N GLU A 198 15.18 -5.87 -20.39
CA GLU A 198 15.94 -5.60 -19.17
C GLU A 198 15.00 -5.12 -18.04
N ALA A 199 14.07 -4.22 -18.36
CA ALA A 199 13.06 -3.72 -17.43
C ALA A 199 12.19 -4.86 -16.87
N HIS A 200 11.74 -5.78 -17.73
CA HIS A 200 11.00 -6.98 -17.32
C HIS A 200 11.85 -7.92 -16.45
N THR A 201 13.11 -8.12 -16.79
CA THR A 201 14.03 -8.93 -15.98
C THR A 201 14.21 -8.34 -14.58
N LYS A 202 14.40 -7.02 -14.49
CA LYS A 202 14.47 -6.32 -13.19
C LYS A 202 13.18 -6.49 -12.40
N MET A 203 12.01 -6.37 -13.04
CA MET A 203 10.72 -6.56 -12.40
C MET A 203 10.54 -7.98 -11.87
N LEU A 204 10.92 -9.00 -12.63
CA LEU A 204 10.82 -10.42 -12.24
C LEU A 204 11.74 -10.76 -11.06
N THR A 205 12.95 -10.24 -11.05
CA THR A 205 13.90 -10.47 -9.94
C THR A 205 13.48 -9.74 -8.67
N GLY A 206 12.81 -8.60 -8.78
CA GLY A 206 12.33 -7.77 -7.69
C GLY A 206 13.42 -7.21 -6.75
N LYS A 207 14.70 -7.55 -7.02
CA LYS A 207 15.82 -7.18 -6.16
C LYS A 207 16.08 -5.68 -6.26
N GLY A 208 15.99 -4.99 -5.11
CA GLY A 208 16.19 -3.55 -5.01
C GLY A 208 15.09 -2.69 -5.64
N LEU A 209 14.09 -3.30 -6.28
CA LEU A 209 13.00 -2.58 -6.95
C LEU A 209 12.07 -1.91 -5.93
N PHE A 210 11.94 -0.58 -6.01
CA PHE A 210 11.04 0.21 -5.18
C PHE A 210 10.14 1.12 -6.02
N GLY A 211 8.84 0.91 -5.96
CA GLY A 211 7.88 1.69 -6.74
C GLY A 211 7.69 1.16 -8.16
N LYS A 212 7.88 2.03 -9.16
CA LYS A 212 7.55 1.78 -10.58
C LYS A 212 8.78 1.78 -11.46
N ILE A 213 8.78 0.92 -12.48
CA ILE A 213 9.67 0.99 -13.63
C ILE A 213 8.92 1.67 -14.76
N LEU A 214 9.55 2.61 -15.45
CA LEU A 214 9.01 3.30 -16.60
C LEU A 214 9.71 2.85 -17.89
N LEU A 215 8.94 2.83 -18.98
CA LEU A 215 9.46 2.76 -20.33
C LEU A 215 9.17 4.08 -21.04
N LYS A 216 10.16 4.66 -21.70
CA LYS A 216 10.05 5.92 -22.46
C LYS A 216 10.39 5.70 -23.94
N PRO A 217 9.66 6.36 -24.85
CA PRO A 217 10.12 6.44 -26.24
C PRO A 217 11.41 7.27 -26.34
N GLU A 218 12.21 7.05 -27.38
CA GLU A 218 13.36 7.91 -27.67
C GLU A 218 12.94 9.36 -27.83
N GLY A 219 13.68 10.29 -27.22
CA GLY A 219 13.45 11.73 -27.35
C GLY A 219 12.30 12.32 -26.53
N ALA A 220 11.75 11.55 -25.57
CA ALA A 220 10.69 12.02 -24.66
C ALA A 220 11.23 12.43 -23.28
#